data_5ff2f355560691729fbcdc3d1cd80273
#
_entry.id   5ff2f355560691729fbcdc3d1cd80273
#
_cell.length_a   1.000
_cell.length_b   1.000
_cell.length_c   1.000
_cell.angle_alpha   90.00
_cell.angle_beta   90.00
_cell.angle_gamma   90.00
#
_symmetry.space_group_name_H-M   'P 1'
#
loop_
_entity.id
_entity.type
_entity.pdbx_description
1 polymer ?
#
loop_
_entity_poly.entity_id
_entity_poly.type
_entity_poly.pdbx_seq_one_letter_code
_entity_poly.pdbx_strand_id
1 'polypeptide(L)'
;MSNLDTFKTYLTNNQNDEAINFLNNTYFQGDKTYQLKVKDFGGDHAHAKTGGTESSPCITFKPAYLRRILTSPTNEEEVFAKCISTLRHERMHVTQLIKGEFRTKTPDELEFTAYSEELLPDSALPALSDAMWEAAWKKADDHYGKLTIPSQAYQDRKALIDQLRANK
;
A
#
# COMPACT_ATOMS: atom_id res chain seq x y z
N MET A 1 13.76 17.70 12.21
CA MET A 1 12.96 16.51 12.58
C MET A 1 12.71 15.74 11.31
N SER A 2 13.05 14.45 11.27
CA SER A 2 12.80 13.63 10.08
C SER A 2 11.31 13.33 9.90
N ASN A 3 10.91 12.85 8.70
CA ASN A 3 9.52 12.42 8.49
C ASN A 3 9.15 11.25 9.41
N LEU A 4 10.10 10.36 9.68
CA LEU A 4 9.95 9.26 10.63
C LEU A 4 9.68 9.78 12.05
N ASP A 5 10.46 10.75 12.54
CA ASP A 5 10.27 11.33 13.88
C ASP A 5 8.90 12.02 14.00
N THR A 6 8.49 12.75 12.95
CA THR A 6 7.17 13.41 12.91
C THR A 6 6.06 12.39 12.99
N PHE A 7 6.13 11.33 12.20
CA PHE A 7 5.15 10.23 12.20
C PHE A 7 5.06 9.55 13.58
N LYS A 8 6.22 9.23 14.19
CA LYS A 8 6.28 8.66 15.55
C LYS A 8 5.67 9.59 16.59
N THR A 9 5.89 10.91 16.48
CA THR A 9 5.32 11.90 17.40
C THR A 9 3.79 11.87 17.38
N TYR A 10 3.16 11.82 16.20
CA TYR A 10 1.70 11.66 16.10
C TYR A 10 1.22 10.39 16.80
N LEU A 11 1.87 9.26 16.53
CA LEU A 11 1.46 7.97 17.11
C LEU A 11 1.66 7.91 18.62
N THR A 12 2.73 8.51 19.15
CA THR A 12 2.99 8.61 20.59
C THR A 12 1.90 9.41 21.29
N ASN A 13 1.38 10.45 20.63
CA ASN A 13 0.32 11.30 21.14
C ASN A 13 -1.09 10.73 20.87
N ASN A 14 -1.23 9.48 20.41
CA ASN A 14 -2.48 8.84 20.02
C ASN A 14 -3.23 9.54 18.85
N GLN A 15 -2.54 10.33 18.06
CA GLN A 15 -3.05 11.06 16.89
C GLN A 15 -2.91 10.19 15.62
N ASN A 16 -3.60 9.04 15.61
CA ASN A 16 -3.42 8.05 14.55
C ASN A 16 -3.95 8.54 13.19
N ASP A 17 -5.05 9.29 13.16
CA ASP A 17 -5.60 9.87 11.92
C ASP A 17 -4.66 10.96 11.37
N GLU A 18 -4.06 11.77 12.23
CA GLU A 18 -3.06 12.76 11.86
C GLU A 18 -1.80 12.09 11.30
N ALA A 19 -1.37 10.97 11.90
CA ALA A 19 -0.23 10.21 11.43
C ALA A 19 -0.42 9.73 9.98
N ILE A 20 -1.57 9.12 9.64
CA ILE A 20 -1.81 8.64 8.29
C ILE A 20 -2.05 9.79 7.31
N ASN A 21 -2.70 10.87 7.72
CA ASN A 21 -2.84 12.08 6.91
C ASN A 21 -1.49 12.74 6.64
N PHE A 22 -0.55 12.70 7.61
CA PHE A 22 0.82 13.16 7.40
C PHE A 22 1.51 12.37 6.28
N LEU A 23 1.40 11.04 6.25
CA LEU A 23 1.95 10.23 5.15
C LEU A 23 1.34 10.62 3.80
N ASN A 24 0.01 10.79 3.75
CA ASN A 24 -0.67 11.20 2.53
C ASN A 24 -0.21 12.58 2.04
N ASN A 25 -0.10 13.54 2.93
CA ASN A 25 0.35 14.88 2.58
C ASN A 25 1.80 14.91 2.11
N THR A 26 2.67 14.12 2.76
CA THR A 26 4.11 14.13 2.50
C THR A 26 4.47 13.38 1.21
N TYR A 27 3.86 12.23 0.98
CA TYR A 27 4.28 11.30 -0.07
C TYR A 27 3.29 11.22 -1.25
N PHE A 28 2.05 11.66 -1.07
CA PHE A 28 0.99 11.57 -2.08
C PHE A 28 0.28 12.90 -2.33
N GLN A 29 0.97 14.01 -2.05
CA GLN A 29 0.54 15.38 -2.35
C GLN A 29 -0.81 15.77 -1.72
N GLY A 30 -1.18 15.14 -0.61
CA GLY A 30 -2.46 15.38 0.05
C GLY A 30 -3.66 15.00 -0.80
N ASP A 31 -3.57 13.88 -1.53
CA ASP A 31 -4.65 13.36 -2.36
C ASP A 31 -5.97 13.30 -1.57
N LYS A 32 -7.01 13.93 -2.10
CA LYS A 32 -8.34 14.05 -1.48
C LYS A 32 -9.41 13.24 -2.20
N THR A 33 -9.02 12.38 -3.13
CA THR A 33 -9.97 11.51 -3.84
C THR A 33 -10.57 10.43 -2.95
N TYR A 34 -10.01 10.22 -1.75
CA TYR A 34 -10.47 9.28 -0.75
C TYR A 34 -10.39 9.85 0.66
N GLN A 35 -11.16 9.26 1.57
CA GLN A 35 -11.04 9.52 3.01
C GLN A 35 -10.03 8.56 3.63
N LEU A 36 -9.22 9.06 4.58
CA LEU A 36 -8.35 8.25 5.42
C LEU A 36 -8.98 8.10 6.80
N LYS A 37 -8.96 6.88 7.35
CA LYS A 37 -9.46 6.56 8.69
C LYS A 37 -8.53 5.58 9.37
N VAL A 38 -8.42 5.72 10.68
CA VAL A 38 -7.76 4.71 11.52
C VAL A 38 -8.80 4.12 12.45
N LYS A 39 -9.14 2.85 12.21
CA LYS A 39 -10.18 2.14 12.94
C LYS A 39 -9.88 0.65 12.98
N ASP A 40 -10.18 0.02 14.08
CA ASP A 40 -10.14 -1.44 14.16
C ASP A 40 -11.24 -2.04 13.27
N PHE A 41 -10.85 -3.03 12.48
CA PHE A 41 -11.75 -3.88 11.73
C PHE A 41 -11.35 -5.34 12.04
N GLY A 42 -12.30 -6.10 12.61
CA GLY A 42 -12.03 -7.45 13.11
C GLY A 42 -11.67 -8.45 12.02
N GLY A 43 -11.04 -9.54 12.44
CA GLY A 43 -10.99 -10.81 11.73
C GLY A 43 -9.95 -10.96 10.61
N ASP A 44 -9.56 -9.91 9.93
CA ASP A 44 -8.66 -10.00 8.78
C ASP A 44 -7.20 -9.81 9.16
N HIS A 45 -6.31 -10.58 8.53
CA HIS A 45 -4.86 -10.36 8.58
C HIS A 45 -4.42 -9.08 7.86
N ALA A 46 -5.33 -8.40 7.16
CA ALA A 46 -5.05 -7.15 6.48
C ALA A 46 -4.65 -6.03 7.45
N HIS A 47 -3.69 -5.23 7.05
CA HIS A 47 -3.17 -4.08 7.80
C HIS A 47 -3.94 -2.80 7.50
N ALA A 48 -4.43 -2.68 6.26
CA ALA A 48 -5.31 -1.66 5.78
C ALA A 48 -6.32 -2.28 4.80
N LYS A 49 -7.33 -1.53 4.43
CA LYS A 49 -8.29 -1.92 3.40
C LYS A 49 -8.93 -0.72 2.74
N THR A 50 -9.20 -0.85 1.46
CA THR A 50 -10.03 0.09 0.69
C THR A 50 -11.50 -0.34 0.74
N GLY A 51 -12.38 0.63 0.86
CA GLY A 51 -13.84 0.46 0.87
C GLY A 51 -14.56 1.74 0.49
N GLY A 52 -15.85 1.81 0.82
CA GLY A 52 -16.71 2.92 0.44
C GLY A 52 -17.39 2.70 -0.91
N THR A 53 -17.68 3.80 -1.61
CA THR A 53 -18.31 3.79 -2.94
C THR A 53 -17.39 4.46 -3.95
N GLU A 54 -17.72 4.33 -5.24
CA GLU A 54 -16.97 4.99 -6.33
C GLU A 54 -16.90 6.52 -6.16
N SER A 55 -17.95 7.13 -5.60
CA SER A 55 -18.01 8.58 -5.33
C SER A 55 -17.48 8.99 -3.96
N SER A 56 -17.27 8.04 -3.05
CA SER A 56 -16.76 8.29 -1.70
C SER A 56 -15.90 7.13 -1.22
N PRO A 57 -14.73 6.92 -1.83
CA PRO A 57 -13.82 5.87 -1.41
C PRO A 57 -13.16 6.20 -0.06
N CYS A 58 -12.76 5.15 0.64
CA CYS A 58 -12.14 5.27 1.96
C CYS A 58 -11.04 4.23 2.11
N ILE A 59 -9.88 4.63 2.63
CA ILE A 59 -8.82 3.73 3.08
C ILE A 59 -8.85 3.70 4.60
N THR A 60 -8.94 2.51 5.18
CA THR A 60 -8.95 2.31 6.63
C THR A 60 -7.71 1.53 7.06
N PHE A 61 -6.95 2.08 8.00
CA PHE A 61 -5.79 1.44 8.63
C PHE A 61 -6.13 0.89 10.01
N LYS A 62 -5.53 -0.24 10.38
CA LYS A 62 -5.57 -0.73 11.77
C LYS A 62 -4.63 0.09 12.66
N PRO A 63 -5.09 0.61 13.81
CA PRO A 63 -4.21 1.33 14.75
C PRO A 63 -2.98 0.52 15.16
N ALA A 64 -3.19 -0.75 15.49
CA ALA A 64 -2.12 -1.66 15.90
C ALA A 64 -1.02 -1.80 14.83
N TYR A 65 -1.36 -1.75 13.55
CA TYR A 65 -0.39 -1.79 12.46
C TYR A 65 0.49 -0.55 12.42
N LEU A 66 -0.10 0.64 12.48
CA LEU A 66 0.66 1.90 12.48
C LEU A 66 1.58 1.99 13.71
N ARG A 67 1.09 1.55 14.86
CA ARG A 67 1.83 1.63 16.14
C ARG A 67 2.97 0.62 16.27
N ARG A 68 3.11 -0.33 15.36
CA ARG A 68 4.25 -1.28 15.34
C ARG A 68 5.61 -0.56 15.34
N ILE A 69 5.68 0.61 14.76
CA ILE A 69 6.91 1.42 14.74
C ILE A 69 7.39 1.81 16.14
N LEU A 70 6.47 2.00 17.10
CA LEU A 70 6.80 2.36 18.49
C LEU A 70 7.32 1.16 19.30
N THR A 71 7.08 -0.08 18.83
CA THR A 71 7.45 -1.32 19.49
C THR A 71 8.57 -2.10 18.80
N SER A 72 9.11 -1.56 17.69
CA SER A 72 10.14 -2.20 16.85
C SER A 72 11.36 -1.28 16.67
N PRO A 73 12.08 -0.94 17.75
CA PRO A 73 13.11 0.11 17.71
C PRO A 73 14.30 -0.21 16.79
N THR A 74 14.51 -1.47 16.42
CA THR A 74 15.60 -1.89 15.52
C THR A 74 15.24 -1.81 14.03
N ASN A 75 13.95 -1.64 13.69
CA ASN A 75 13.45 -1.67 12.31
C ASN A 75 12.47 -0.53 12.01
N GLU A 76 12.62 0.62 12.67
CA GLU A 76 11.66 1.74 12.54
C GLU A 76 11.54 2.24 11.10
N GLU A 77 12.67 2.40 10.40
CA GLU A 77 12.67 2.86 9.00
C GLU A 77 11.96 1.87 8.07
N GLU A 78 12.16 0.57 8.29
CA GLU A 78 11.50 -0.47 7.53
C GLU A 78 9.99 -0.49 7.78
N VAL A 79 9.56 -0.37 9.03
CA VAL A 79 8.13 -0.28 9.38
C VAL A 79 7.51 0.98 8.78
N PHE A 80 8.23 2.10 8.80
CA PHE A 80 7.79 3.36 8.21
C PHE A 80 7.63 3.24 6.69
N ALA A 81 8.64 2.72 5.99
CA ALA A 81 8.56 2.45 4.56
C ALA A 81 7.40 1.50 4.21
N LYS A 82 7.15 0.49 5.06
CA LYS A 82 6.01 -0.42 4.88
C LYS A 82 4.65 0.26 5.04
N CYS A 83 4.51 1.21 5.97
CA CYS A 83 3.28 1.99 6.09
C CYS A 83 3.00 2.80 4.81
N ILE A 84 4.03 3.42 4.22
CA ILE A 84 3.93 4.19 2.98
C ILE A 84 3.59 3.26 1.80
N SER A 85 4.26 2.11 1.68
CA SER A 85 3.99 1.10 0.66
C SER A 85 2.55 0.58 0.76
N THR A 86 2.07 0.31 1.98
CA THR A 86 0.68 -0.11 2.21
C THR A 86 -0.31 0.96 1.77
N LEU A 87 -0.04 2.25 2.06
CA LEU A 87 -0.89 3.33 1.58
C LEU A 87 -0.89 3.42 0.04
N ARG A 88 0.27 3.22 -0.61
CA ARG A 88 0.37 3.15 -2.08
C ARG A 88 -0.48 2.01 -2.66
N HIS A 89 -0.42 0.83 -2.06
CA HIS A 89 -1.24 -0.34 -2.43
C HIS A 89 -2.73 -0.03 -2.35
N GLU A 90 -3.19 0.50 -1.23
CA GLU A 90 -4.61 0.84 -1.02
C GLU A 90 -5.08 1.97 -1.96
N ARG A 91 -4.22 2.93 -2.30
CA ARG A 91 -4.53 3.95 -3.32
C ARG A 91 -4.75 3.35 -4.70
N MET A 92 -4.06 2.28 -5.05
CA MET A 92 -4.34 1.55 -6.29
C MET A 92 -5.76 0.96 -6.25
N HIS A 93 -6.17 0.36 -5.13
CA HIS A 93 -7.55 -0.10 -4.96
C HIS A 93 -8.58 1.02 -5.01
N VAL A 94 -8.28 2.22 -4.49
CA VAL A 94 -9.14 3.41 -4.68
C VAL A 94 -9.30 3.73 -6.17
N THR A 95 -8.21 3.74 -6.93
CA THR A 95 -8.25 3.98 -8.38
C THR A 95 -9.12 2.94 -9.09
N GLN A 96 -8.98 1.68 -8.74
CA GLN A 96 -9.77 0.57 -9.28
C GLN A 96 -11.25 0.71 -8.91
N LEU A 97 -11.55 1.11 -7.67
CA LEU A 97 -12.93 1.35 -7.21
C LEU A 97 -13.59 2.47 -8.00
N ILE A 98 -12.93 3.63 -8.13
CA ILE A 98 -13.43 4.79 -8.90
C ILE A 98 -13.68 4.43 -10.37
N LYS A 99 -12.85 3.57 -10.96
CA LYS A 99 -13.00 3.08 -12.34
C LYS A 99 -14.06 1.99 -12.49
N GLY A 100 -14.69 1.55 -11.42
CA GLY A 100 -15.66 0.44 -11.45
C GLY A 100 -15.04 -0.94 -11.70
N GLU A 101 -13.71 -1.07 -11.57
CA GLU A 101 -12.97 -2.31 -11.86
C GLU A 101 -13.34 -3.46 -10.90
N PHE A 102 -13.78 -3.14 -9.67
CA PHE A 102 -14.28 -4.13 -8.71
C PHE A 102 -15.50 -4.93 -9.20
N ARG A 103 -16.20 -4.43 -10.23
CA ARG A 103 -17.34 -5.12 -10.84
C ARG A 103 -16.95 -5.98 -12.05
N THR A 104 -15.81 -5.74 -12.64
CA THR A 104 -15.40 -6.31 -13.93
C THR A 104 -14.14 -7.16 -13.88
N LYS A 105 -13.34 -7.00 -12.84
CA LYS A 105 -12.08 -7.72 -12.64
C LYS A 105 -12.19 -8.70 -11.49
N THR A 106 -11.43 -9.77 -11.57
CA THR A 106 -11.28 -10.73 -10.48
C THR A 106 -10.45 -10.15 -9.34
N PRO A 107 -10.59 -10.67 -8.11
CA PRO A 107 -9.72 -10.28 -6.99
C PRO A 107 -8.24 -10.42 -7.32
N ASP A 108 -7.83 -11.49 -8.03
CA ASP A 108 -6.42 -11.70 -8.38
C ASP A 108 -5.90 -10.64 -9.38
N GLU A 109 -6.72 -10.16 -10.32
CA GLU A 109 -6.37 -9.05 -11.21
C GLU A 109 -6.17 -7.74 -10.43
N LEU A 110 -7.05 -7.46 -9.47
CA LEU A 110 -6.98 -6.28 -8.63
C LEU A 110 -5.72 -6.30 -7.76
N GLU A 111 -5.48 -7.42 -7.07
CA GLU A 111 -4.34 -7.60 -6.18
C GLU A 111 -3.01 -7.63 -6.94
N PHE A 112 -2.94 -8.32 -8.09
CA PHE A 112 -1.74 -8.27 -8.94
C PHE A 112 -1.35 -6.84 -9.30
N THR A 113 -2.34 -6.03 -9.69
CA THR A 113 -2.10 -4.63 -10.03
C THR A 113 -1.59 -3.85 -8.83
N ALA A 114 -2.21 -4.02 -7.66
CA ALA A 114 -1.85 -3.28 -6.46
C ALA A 114 -0.45 -3.66 -5.93
N TYR A 115 -0.12 -4.96 -5.85
CA TYR A 115 1.22 -5.40 -5.44
C TYR A 115 2.29 -5.01 -6.46
N SER A 116 2.01 -5.11 -7.76
CA SER A 116 2.98 -4.67 -8.77
C SER A 116 3.23 -3.16 -8.74
N GLU A 117 2.24 -2.36 -8.32
CA GLU A 117 2.42 -0.91 -8.12
C GLU A 117 3.40 -0.61 -6.99
N GLU A 118 3.41 -1.38 -5.91
CA GLU A 118 4.39 -1.24 -4.82
C GLU A 118 5.84 -1.41 -5.31
N LEU A 119 6.06 -2.18 -6.36
CA LEU A 119 7.38 -2.56 -6.89
C LEU A 119 7.96 -1.56 -7.89
N LEU A 120 7.11 -0.72 -8.48
CA LEU A 120 7.56 0.26 -9.47
C LEU A 120 8.40 1.37 -8.80
N PRO A 121 9.53 1.75 -9.41
CA PRO A 121 10.37 2.82 -8.89
C PRO A 121 9.59 4.14 -8.79
N ASP A 122 9.71 4.80 -7.66
CA ASP A 122 9.20 6.13 -7.42
C ASP A 122 10.19 6.87 -6.51
N SER A 123 10.87 7.88 -7.05
CA SER A 123 11.89 8.64 -6.34
C SER A 123 11.33 9.51 -5.21
N ALA A 124 10.02 9.74 -5.17
CA ALA A 124 9.36 10.48 -4.09
C ALA A 124 9.09 9.60 -2.85
N LEU A 125 9.18 8.27 -2.99
CA LEU A 125 8.89 7.33 -1.92
C LEU A 125 10.18 6.74 -1.33
N PRO A 126 10.19 6.38 -0.04
CA PRO A 126 11.26 5.59 0.54
C PRO A 126 11.41 4.25 -0.20
N ALA A 127 12.64 3.86 -0.47
CA ALA A 127 12.92 2.56 -1.07
C ALA A 127 12.50 1.43 -0.12
N LEU A 128 11.89 0.39 -0.68
CA LEU A 128 11.66 -0.85 0.05
C LEU A 128 12.98 -1.57 0.30
N SER A 129 13.15 -2.17 1.48
CA SER A 129 14.23 -3.11 1.70
C SER A 129 14.10 -4.30 0.72
N ASP A 130 15.21 -4.99 0.44
CA ASP A 130 15.18 -6.14 -0.48
C ASP A 130 14.21 -7.22 0.00
N ALA A 131 14.11 -7.44 1.30
CA ALA A 131 13.16 -8.40 1.88
C ALA A 131 11.69 -7.98 1.65
N MET A 132 11.38 -6.69 1.82
CA MET A 132 10.04 -6.16 1.58
C MET A 132 9.69 -6.20 0.09
N TRP A 133 10.63 -5.82 -0.76
CA TRP A 133 10.46 -5.85 -2.20
C TRP A 133 10.19 -7.28 -2.70
N GLU A 134 11.00 -8.24 -2.25
CA GLU A 134 10.84 -9.66 -2.59
C GLU A 134 9.50 -10.22 -2.08
N ALA A 135 9.06 -9.82 -0.89
CA ALA A 135 7.75 -10.23 -0.36
C ALA A 135 6.59 -9.69 -1.20
N ALA A 136 6.65 -8.43 -1.64
CA ALA A 136 5.64 -7.84 -2.53
C ALA A 136 5.67 -8.50 -3.92
N TRP A 137 6.86 -8.78 -4.46
CA TRP A 137 7.01 -9.49 -5.74
C TRP A 137 6.37 -10.89 -5.68
N LYS A 138 6.63 -11.67 -4.63
CA LYS A 138 6.03 -13.01 -4.46
C LYS A 138 4.51 -12.96 -4.44
N LYS A 139 3.93 -11.95 -3.80
CA LYS A 139 2.48 -11.77 -3.80
C LYS A 139 1.95 -11.40 -5.19
N ALA A 140 2.62 -10.46 -5.89
CA ALA A 140 2.26 -10.14 -7.26
C ALA A 140 2.34 -11.37 -8.18
N ASP A 141 3.42 -12.17 -8.06
CA ASP A 141 3.62 -13.41 -8.83
C ASP A 141 2.55 -14.45 -8.54
N ASP A 142 2.18 -14.65 -7.26
CA ASP A 142 1.12 -15.58 -6.85
C ASP A 142 -0.24 -15.20 -7.44
N HIS A 143 -0.62 -13.92 -7.38
CA HIS A 143 -1.86 -13.44 -7.98
C HIS A 143 -1.83 -13.51 -9.52
N TYR A 144 -0.70 -13.19 -10.15
CA TYR A 144 -0.54 -13.34 -11.60
C TYR A 144 -0.70 -14.80 -12.04
N GLY A 145 -0.12 -15.75 -11.31
CA GLY A 145 -0.23 -17.19 -11.58
C GLY A 145 -1.66 -17.75 -11.51
N LYS A 146 -2.58 -17.05 -10.86
CA LYS A 146 -4.00 -17.42 -10.77
C LYS A 146 -4.85 -16.84 -11.91
N LEU A 147 -4.29 -15.95 -12.75
CA LEU A 147 -5.02 -15.40 -13.90
C LEU A 147 -5.17 -16.45 -14.99
N THR A 148 -6.41 -16.75 -15.38
CA THR A 148 -6.70 -17.79 -16.39
C THR A 148 -6.18 -17.38 -17.78
N ILE A 149 -6.40 -16.13 -18.18
CA ILE A 149 -5.89 -15.56 -19.45
C ILE A 149 -5.49 -14.11 -19.17
N PRO A 150 -4.22 -13.87 -18.79
CA PRO A 150 -3.78 -12.53 -18.51
C PRO A 150 -3.80 -11.67 -19.80
N SER A 151 -4.35 -10.47 -19.70
CA SER A 151 -4.32 -9.50 -20.79
C SER A 151 -2.88 -9.08 -21.11
N GLN A 152 -2.66 -8.52 -22.32
CA GLN A 152 -1.33 -8.02 -22.69
C GLN A 152 -0.77 -7.03 -21.65
N ALA A 153 -1.61 -6.15 -21.12
CA ALA A 153 -1.20 -5.18 -20.10
C ALA A 153 -0.68 -5.86 -18.81
N TYR A 154 -1.29 -6.99 -18.40
CA TYR A 154 -0.79 -7.77 -17.24
C TYR A 154 0.50 -8.51 -17.58
N GLN A 155 0.64 -9.05 -18.78
CA GLN A 155 1.88 -9.69 -19.24
C GLN A 155 3.04 -8.70 -19.28
N ASP A 156 2.83 -7.51 -19.82
CA ASP A 156 3.84 -6.43 -19.89
C ASP A 156 4.24 -5.97 -18.48
N ARG A 157 3.28 -5.79 -17.59
CA ARG A 157 3.54 -5.42 -16.19
C ARG A 157 4.31 -6.52 -15.46
N LYS A 158 3.96 -7.80 -15.67
CA LYS A 158 4.70 -8.93 -15.10
C LYS A 158 6.14 -8.96 -15.58
N ALA A 159 6.36 -8.82 -16.90
CA ALA A 159 7.70 -8.76 -17.47
C ALA A 159 8.53 -7.61 -16.87
N LEU A 160 7.93 -6.45 -16.66
CA LEU A 160 8.60 -5.31 -16.04
C LEU A 160 9.05 -5.60 -14.60
N ILE A 161 8.17 -6.13 -13.74
CA ILE A 161 8.55 -6.43 -12.34
C ILE A 161 9.55 -7.57 -12.25
N ASP A 162 9.54 -8.54 -13.18
CA ASP A 162 10.53 -9.60 -13.26
C ASP A 162 11.91 -9.07 -13.70
N GLN A 163 11.93 -8.12 -14.65
CA GLN A 163 13.15 -7.42 -15.04
C GLN A 163 13.72 -6.59 -13.88
N LEU A 164 12.87 -5.89 -13.13
CA LEU A 164 13.30 -5.14 -11.96
C LEU A 164 13.90 -6.07 -10.89
N ARG A 165 13.33 -7.27 -10.71
CA ARG A 165 13.86 -8.28 -9.80
C ARG A 165 15.23 -8.79 -10.23
N ALA A 166 15.41 -9.07 -11.52
CA ALA A 166 16.67 -9.57 -12.06
C ALA A 166 17.82 -8.56 -11.94
N ASN A 167 17.51 -7.28 -11.81
CA ASN A 167 18.49 -6.19 -11.70
C ASN A 167 18.80 -5.78 -10.23
N LYS A 168 18.24 -6.48 -9.24
CA LYS A 168 18.53 -6.29 -7.82
C LYS A 168 19.67 -7.17 -7.34
#